data_724f0cee035511afb1b7deff37ce0db0
#
_entry.id   724f0cee035511afb1b7deff37ce0db0
#
_cell.length_a   1.000
_cell.length_b   1.000
_cell.length_c   1.000
_cell.angle_alpha   90.00
_cell.angle_beta   90.00
_cell.angle_gamma   90.00
#
_symmetry.space_group_name_H-M   'P 1'
#
loop_
_entity.id
_entity.type
_entity.pdbx_description
1 polymer ?
#
loop_
_entity_poly.entity_id
_entity_poly.type
_entity_poly.pdbx_seq_one_letter_code
_entity_poly.pdbx_strand_id
1 'polypeptide(L)'
;SALESRNGLLDNKRSREEVSLSQAFGGMSSLAISAWSQEYWHRQSRDETIHLGFYSAWRGVSWGVGYYYTQSSDRQKDDRSWSLNLSIPLGGPLSESAVSYSTTSDSNGRTSQQASLYGSLPRNPNLYYSLQQGYVNGGQGSNSSASLDYHGGYGTAQLGYRRDSASHQLTWGASGSIVAHPHGVTLGQTVGESFAIVRAPGAADVAIQNGSNVHTDWRGYAV
;
A
#
# COMPACT_ATOMS: atom_id res chain seq x y z
N SER A 1 -34.03 -10.07 -14.45
CA SER A 1 -34.81 -9.68 -15.64
C SER A 1 -34.05 -10.02 -16.91
N ALA A 2 -34.72 -10.17 -18.05
CA ALA A 2 -34.15 -10.56 -19.35
C ALA A 2 -33.02 -9.59 -19.85
N LEU A 3 -32.95 -8.37 -19.33
CA LEU A 3 -31.93 -7.39 -19.68
C LEU A 3 -30.60 -7.61 -18.91
N GLU A 4 -30.64 -8.08 -17.67
CA GLU A 4 -29.46 -8.42 -16.89
C GLU A 4 -28.77 -9.68 -17.42
N SER A 5 -29.54 -10.65 -17.93
CA SER A 5 -28.96 -11.85 -18.54
C SER A 5 -28.29 -11.57 -19.90
N ARG A 6 -28.71 -10.53 -20.62
CA ARG A 6 -28.09 -10.12 -21.89
C ARG A 6 -26.74 -9.43 -21.68
N ASN A 7 -26.58 -8.60 -20.66
CA ASN A 7 -25.30 -7.95 -20.34
C ASN A 7 -24.27 -8.97 -19.84
N GLY A 8 -24.68 -9.96 -19.04
CA GLY A 8 -23.78 -11.01 -18.56
C GLY A 8 -23.27 -11.96 -19.66
N LEU A 9 -24.00 -12.12 -20.75
CA LEU A 9 -23.57 -12.94 -21.90
C LEU A 9 -22.57 -12.23 -22.83
N LEU A 10 -22.57 -10.89 -22.84
CA LEU A 10 -21.66 -10.10 -23.69
C LEU A 10 -20.23 -10.02 -23.11
N ASP A 11 -20.07 -10.25 -21.80
CA ASP A 11 -18.79 -10.19 -21.11
C ASP A 11 -18.16 -11.58 -20.85
N ASN A 12 -18.73 -12.65 -21.41
CA ASN A 12 -18.12 -13.98 -21.29
C ASN A 12 -16.77 -14.03 -22.01
N LYS A 13 -15.73 -14.19 -21.22
CA LYS A 13 -14.34 -14.36 -21.69
C LYS A 13 -14.24 -15.66 -22.49
N ARG A 14 -13.68 -15.57 -23.69
CA ARG A 14 -13.44 -16.72 -24.58
C ARG A 14 -12.06 -17.31 -24.39
N SER A 15 -11.03 -16.45 -24.44
CA SER A 15 -9.65 -16.87 -24.27
C SER A 15 -8.86 -15.70 -23.66
N ARG A 16 -7.83 -16.04 -22.91
CA ARG A 16 -6.82 -15.10 -22.43
C ARG A 16 -5.46 -15.70 -22.69
N GLU A 17 -4.62 -14.93 -23.33
CA GLU A 17 -3.21 -15.24 -23.57
C GLU A 17 -2.37 -14.23 -22.80
N GLU A 18 -1.36 -14.70 -22.10
CA GLU A 18 -0.47 -13.84 -21.31
C GLU A 18 0.97 -14.33 -21.46
N VAL A 19 1.86 -13.40 -21.74
CA VAL A 19 3.29 -13.63 -21.82
C VAL A 19 3.98 -12.62 -20.92
N SER A 20 4.89 -13.07 -20.07
CA SER A 20 5.73 -12.21 -19.26
C SER A 20 7.18 -12.68 -19.32
N LEU A 21 8.08 -11.71 -19.48
CA LEU A 21 9.53 -11.91 -19.48
C LEU A 21 10.15 -10.88 -18.54
N SER A 22 11.06 -11.32 -17.68
CA SER A 22 11.87 -10.44 -16.88
C SER A 22 13.32 -10.84 -16.93
N GLN A 23 14.21 -9.87 -17.10
CA GLN A 23 15.65 -10.05 -17.14
C GLN A 23 16.33 -9.11 -16.16
N ALA A 24 17.11 -9.67 -15.25
CA ALA A 24 17.95 -8.91 -14.35
C ALA A 24 19.34 -8.67 -14.97
N PHE A 25 19.90 -7.50 -14.71
CA PHE A 25 21.22 -7.06 -15.20
C PHE A 25 22.05 -6.57 -14.02
N GLY A 26 23.22 -7.13 -13.82
CA GLY A 26 24.19 -6.64 -12.84
C GLY A 26 23.71 -6.56 -11.39
N GLY A 27 22.68 -7.30 -11.02
CA GLY A 27 22.15 -7.42 -9.66
C GLY A 27 21.30 -6.24 -9.15
N MET A 28 21.28 -5.09 -9.84
CA MET A 28 20.56 -3.89 -9.40
C MET A 28 19.58 -3.33 -10.45
N SER A 29 19.59 -3.86 -11.64
CA SER A 29 18.70 -3.40 -12.72
C SER A 29 17.92 -4.56 -13.30
N SER A 30 16.68 -4.30 -13.71
CA SER A 30 15.85 -5.29 -14.39
C SER A 30 14.98 -4.66 -15.47
N LEU A 31 14.76 -5.42 -16.54
CA LEU A 31 13.80 -5.13 -17.57
C LEU A 31 12.65 -6.13 -17.45
N ALA A 32 11.43 -5.63 -17.49
CA ALA A 32 10.23 -6.44 -17.50
C ALA A 32 9.38 -6.11 -18.72
N ILE A 33 8.93 -7.15 -19.41
CA ILE A 33 8.00 -7.04 -20.54
C ILE A 33 6.85 -7.97 -20.25
N SER A 34 5.64 -7.49 -20.28
CA SER A 34 4.45 -8.32 -20.22
C SER A 34 3.43 -7.89 -21.28
N ALA A 35 2.78 -8.87 -21.87
CA ALA A 35 1.70 -8.64 -22.79
C ALA A 35 0.56 -9.62 -22.49
N TRP A 36 -0.64 -9.17 -22.52
CA TRP A 36 -1.82 -10.03 -22.45
C TRP A 36 -2.87 -9.60 -23.43
N SER A 37 -3.66 -10.56 -23.82
CA SER A 37 -4.74 -10.40 -24.74
C SER A 37 -5.97 -11.18 -24.27
N GLN A 38 -7.12 -10.59 -24.41
CA GLN A 38 -8.42 -11.14 -23.99
C GLN A 38 -9.41 -11.07 -25.13
N GLU A 39 -9.96 -12.23 -25.51
CA GLU A 39 -11.08 -12.32 -26.45
C GLU A 39 -12.38 -12.60 -25.68
N TYR A 40 -13.49 -12.13 -26.25
CA TYR A 40 -14.83 -12.31 -25.68
C TYR A 40 -15.71 -13.07 -26.65
N TRP A 41 -16.63 -13.89 -26.12
CA TRP A 41 -17.70 -14.48 -26.90
C TRP A 41 -18.67 -13.38 -27.34
N HIS A 42 -19.11 -13.41 -28.57
CA HIS A 42 -20.09 -12.47 -29.16
C HIS A 42 -19.57 -11.02 -29.40
N ARG A 43 -18.27 -10.77 -29.20
CA ARG A 43 -17.60 -9.53 -29.64
C ARG A 43 -16.50 -9.88 -30.66
N GLN A 44 -16.46 -9.12 -31.74
CA GLN A 44 -15.36 -9.23 -32.73
C GLN A 44 -14.11 -8.44 -32.33
N SER A 45 -14.07 -7.93 -31.11
CA SER A 45 -13.03 -7.06 -30.62
C SER A 45 -12.23 -7.74 -29.48
N ARG A 46 -10.99 -7.39 -29.37
CA ARG A 46 -9.97 -7.95 -28.51
C ARG A 46 -9.40 -6.85 -27.61
N ASP A 47 -9.26 -7.14 -26.35
CA ASP A 47 -8.54 -6.27 -25.43
C ASP A 47 -7.08 -6.69 -25.39
N GLU A 48 -6.17 -5.75 -25.52
CA GLU A 48 -4.72 -6.00 -25.51
C GLU A 48 -4.05 -5.03 -24.56
N THR A 49 -3.07 -5.50 -23.80
CA THR A 49 -2.22 -4.66 -22.97
C THR A 49 -0.77 -5.10 -23.12
N ILE A 50 0.10 -4.12 -23.29
CA ILE A 50 1.55 -4.29 -23.30
C ILE A 50 2.11 -3.40 -22.20
N HIS A 51 2.96 -3.96 -21.36
CA HIS A 51 3.71 -3.25 -20.36
C HIS A 51 5.21 -3.47 -20.56
N LEU A 52 5.95 -2.38 -20.59
CA LEU A 52 7.41 -2.36 -20.59
C LEU A 52 7.86 -1.63 -19.33
N GLY A 53 8.72 -2.23 -18.53
CA GLY A 53 9.23 -1.63 -17.31
C GLY A 53 10.75 -1.80 -17.19
N PHE A 54 11.46 -0.73 -16.88
CA PHE A 54 12.86 -0.76 -16.49
C PHE A 54 12.98 -0.24 -15.06
N TYR A 55 13.66 -1.01 -14.21
CA TYR A 55 13.86 -0.71 -12.80
C TYR A 55 15.35 -0.79 -12.50
N SER A 56 15.83 0.11 -11.66
CA SER A 56 17.23 0.11 -11.22
C SER A 56 17.35 0.68 -9.81
N ALA A 57 18.42 0.29 -9.11
CA ALA A 57 18.78 0.86 -7.83
C ALA A 57 20.26 1.21 -7.80
N TRP A 58 20.60 2.33 -7.17
CA TRP A 58 21.95 2.77 -6.97
C TRP A 58 22.10 3.49 -5.64
N ARG A 59 23.02 3.03 -4.80
CA ARG A 59 23.27 3.58 -3.46
C ARG A 59 22.01 3.71 -2.59
N GLY A 60 21.11 2.73 -2.68
CA GLY A 60 19.85 2.72 -1.94
C GLY A 60 18.71 3.50 -2.61
N VAL A 61 19.01 4.37 -3.58
CA VAL A 61 17.97 5.04 -4.38
C VAL A 61 17.46 4.09 -5.44
N SER A 62 16.16 3.83 -5.45
CA SER A 62 15.51 3.01 -6.47
C SER A 62 14.66 3.87 -7.40
N TRP A 63 14.66 3.54 -8.68
CA TRP A 63 13.86 4.23 -9.68
C TRP A 63 13.37 3.26 -10.76
N GLY A 64 12.28 3.61 -11.38
CA GLY A 64 11.72 2.82 -12.47
C GLY A 64 10.97 3.68 -13.46
N VAL A 65 11.03 3.28 -14.72
CA VAL A 65 10.27 3.86 -15.82
C VAL A 65 9.40 2.77 -16.42
N GLY A 66 8.14 3.06 -16.65
CA GLY A 66 7.18 2.16 -17.26
C GLY A 66 6.49 2.78 -18.47
N TYR A 67 6.16 1.95 -19.42
CA TYR A 67 5.29 2.27 -20.53
C TYR A 67 4.17 1.25 -20.60
N TYR A 68 2.95 1.73 -20.70
CA TYR A 68 1.74 0.94 -20.83
C TYR A 68 1.03 1.31 -22.13
N TYR A 69 0.66 0.30 -22.87
CA TYR A 69 -0.24 0.40 -24.01
C TYR A 69 -1.44 -0.49 -23.74
N THR A 70 -2.63 0.07 -23.82
CA THR A 70 -3.88 -0.67 -23.63
C THR A 70 -4.83 -0.33 -24.78
N GLN A 71 -5.23 -1.35 -25.52
CA GLN A 71 -6.29 -1.30 -26.49
C GLN A 71 -7.51 -2.02 -25.90
N SER A 72 -8.62 -1.33 -25.79
CA SER A 72 -9.86 -1.91 -25.27
C SER A 72 -10.94 -1.87 -26.32
N SER A 73 -11.65 -2.97 -26.46
CA SER A 73 -12.76 -3.13 -27.38
C SER A 73 -13.92 -2.14 -27.17
N ASP A 74 -14.02 -1.56 -25.99
CA ASP A 74 -15.07 -0.57 -25.64
C ASP A 74 -14.65 0.87 -25.86
N ARG A 75 -13.36 1.12 -26.14
CA ARG A 75 -12.83 2.47 -26.33
C ARG A 75 -12.49 2.74 -27.77
N GLN A 76 -12.87 3.90 -28.27
CA GLN A 76 -12.52 4.35 -29.63
C GLN A 76 -11.05 4.72 -29.82
N LYS A 77 -10.28 4.84 -28.75
CA LYS A 77 -8.85 5.20 -28.78
C LYS A 77 -8.06 4.29 -27.85
N ASP A 78 -6.89 3.91 -28.33
CA ASP A 78 -5.87 3.26 -27.52
C ASP A 78 -5.40 4.19 -26.40
N ASP A 79 -5.17 3.63 -25.24
CA ASP A 79 -4.60 4.35 -24.12
C ASP A 79 -3.11 4.02 -24.00
N ARG A 80 -2.30 5.06 -23.90
CA ARG A 80 -0.84 4.96 -23.74
C ARG A 80 -0.47 5.77 -22.53
N SER A 81 0.32 5.20 -21.63
CA SER A 81 0.79 5.94 -20.48
C SER A 81 2.24 5.65 -20.16
N TRP A 82 2.91 6.67 -19.64
CA TRP A 82 4.26 6.59 -19.12
C TRP A 82 4.22 6.77 -17.60
N SER A 83 5.03 6.02 -16.90
CA SER A 83 5.20 6.18 -15.47
C SER A 83 6.68 6.33 -15.11
N LEU A 84 6.94 7.16 -14.10
CA LEU A 84 8.23 7.29 -13.44
C LEU A 84 7.99 7.12 -11.94
N ASN A 85 8.80 6.30 -11.30
CA ASN A 85 8.79 6.09 -9.87
C ASN A 85 10.22 6.31 -9.34
N LEU A 86 10.34 6.98 -8.21
CA LEU A 86 11.60 7.25 -7.51
C LEU A 86 11.37 7.00 -6.03
N SER A 87 12.31 6.32 -5.38
CA SER A 87 12.30 6.13 -3.92
C SER A 87 13.70 6.34 -3.36
N ILE A 88 13.80 7.20 -2.37
CA ILE A 88 15.04 7.64 -1.74
C ILE A 88 14.95 7.32 -0.25
N PRO A 89 15.70 6.35 0.28
CA PRO A 89 15.81 6.14 1.71
C PRO A 89 16.50 7.33 2.37
N LEU A 90 16.00 7.73 3.52
CA LEU A 90 16.59 8.81 4.29
C LEU A 90 17.65 8.25 5.23
N GLY A 91 18.63 9.07 5.57
CA GLY A 91 19.72 8.71 6.48
C GLY A 91 19.60 9.42 7.83
N GLY A 92 20.55 9.10 8.74
CA GLY A 92 20.64 9.74 10.05
C GLY A 92 19.43 9.45 10.94
N PRO A 93 18.84 10.48 11.57
CA PRO A 93 17.70 10.28 12.46
C PRO A 93 16.44 9.73 11.79
N LEU A 94 16.37 9.73 10.47
CA LEU A 94 15.23 9.25 9.66
C LEU A 94 15.60 7.99 8.84
N SER A 95 16.56 7.19 9.29
CA SER A 95 17.03 5.98 8.58
C SER A 95 15.94 4.95 8.32
N GLU A 96 14.88 4.95 9.13
CA GLU A 96 13.70 4.09 8.96
C GLU A 96 12.61 4.72 8.09
N SER A 97 12.96 5.73 7.30
CA SER A 97 12.02 6.49 6.50
C SER A 97 12.49 6.63 5.06
N ALA A 98 11.56 6.86 4.16
CA ALA A 98 11.84 7.09 2.74
C ALA A 98 10.94 8.18 2.17
N VAL A 99 11.48 8.89 1.19
CA VAL A 99 10.70 9.76 0.29
C VAL A 99 10.48 9.04 -1.02
N SER A 100 9.26 9.06 -1.51
CA SER A 100 8.96 8.56 -2.85
C SER A 100 8.27 9.63 -3.69
N TYR A 101 8.53 9.56 -4.99
CA TYR A 101 7.85 10.36 -5.99
C TYR A 101 7.40 9.46 -7.13
N SER A 102 6.18 9.63 -7.58
CA SER A 102 5.67 8.96 -8.75
C SER A 102 4.95 9.92 -9.67
N THR A 103 5.06 9.71 -10.96
CA THR A 103 4.28 10.43 -11.96
C THR A 103 3.82 9.48 -13.06
N THR A 104 2.61 9.69 -13.53
CA THR A 104 2.04 8.96 -14.65
C THR A 104 1.39 9.97 -15.60
N SER A 105 1.68 9.84 -16.89
CA SER A 105 1.07 10.67 -17.92
C SER A 105 0.48 9.78 -19.01
N ASP A 106 -0.77 10.04 -19.38
CA ASP A 106 -1.46 9.29 -20.43
C ASP A 106 -1.54 10.07 -21.76
N SER A 107 -1.93 9.37 -22.81
CA SER A 107 -2.10 9.92 -24.17
C SER A 107 -3.25 10.92 -24.29
N ASN A 108 -4.12 11.03 -23.28
CA ASN A 108 -5.22 11.99 -23.22
C ASN A 108 -4.81 13.30 -22.54
N GLY A 109 -3.52 13.44 -22.19
CA GLY A 109 -2.96 14.62 -21.53
C GLY A 109 -3.24 14.66 -20.02
N ARG A 110 -3.74 13.58 -19.42
CA ARG A 110 -3.90 13.49 -17.97
C ARG A 110 -2.55 13.12 -17.34
N THR A 111 -2.12 13.93 -16.41
CA THR A 111 -0.91 13.71 -15.63
C THR A 111 -1.27 13.65 -14.15
N SER A 112 -0.83 12.58 -13.49
CA SER A 112 -0.94 12.37 -12.05
C SER A 112 0.45 12.36 -11.46
N GLN A 113 0.65 13.11 -10.38
CA GLN A 113 1.91 13.20 -9.64
C GLN A 113 1.64 12.97 -8.17
N GLN A 114 2.53 12.27 -7.49
CA GLN A 114 2.44 12.02 -6.06
C GLN A 114 3.82 12.04 -5.43
N ALA A 115 3.96 12.80 -4.37
CA ALA A 115 5.11 12.74 -3.46
C ALA A 115 4.66 12.18 -2.12
N SER A 116 5.47 11.33 -1.51
CA SER A 116 5.18 10.70 -0.23
C SER A 116 6.42 10.68 0.65
N LEU A 117 6.21 10.85 1.94
CA LEU A 117 7.20 10.62 3.00
C LEU A 117 6.58 9.62 3.98
N TYR A 118 7.26 8.52 4.24
CA TYR A 118 6.74 7.48 5.13
C TYR A 118 7.87 6.80 5.90
N GLY A 119 7.55 6.25 7.05
CA GLY A 119 8.52 5.55 7.87
C GLY A 119 8.06 5.36 9.30
N SER A 120 8.99 5.01 10.17
CA SER A 120 8.80 4.94 11.61
C SER A 120 9.66 5.99 12.34
N LEU A 121 9.25 6.37 13.55
CA LEU A 121 10.03 7.29 14.35
C LEU A 121 11.21 6.56 15.05
N PRO A 122 12.43 7.06 14.96
CA PRO A 122 13.61 6.38 15.49
C PRO A 122 13.57 6.09 17.00
N ARG A 123 12.88 6.96 17.76
CA ARG A 123 12.70 6.79 19.21
C ARG A 123 11.48 5.96 19.59
N ASN A 124 10.62 5.69 18.64
CA ASN A 124 9.42 4.86 18.82
C ASN A 124 9.15 4.08 17.54
N PRO A 125 9.80 2.92 17.36
CA PRO A 125 9.66 2.11 16.13
C PRO A 125 8.23 1.57 15.94
N ASN A 126 7.40 1.65 16.98
CA ASN A 126 6.00 1.23 16.92
C ASN A 126 5.08 2.33 16.37
N LEU A 127 5.60 3.52 16.10
CA LEU A 127 4.85 4.65 15.58
C LEU A 127 5.25 4.90 14.12
N TYR A 128 4.35 4.57 13.22
CA TYR A 128 4.49 4.75 11.78
C TYR A 128 3.77 6.01 11.34
N TYR A 129 4.33 6.68 10.35
CA TYR A 129 3.70 7.85 9.75
C TYR A 129 3.77 7.79 8.23
N SER A 130 2.78 8.41 7.58
CA SER A 130 2.76 8.61 6.14
C SER A 130 2.18 9.99 5.82
N LEU A 131 2.87 10.72 4.97
CA LEU A 131 2.44 12.00 4.43
C LEU A 131 2.44 11.88 2.92
N GLN A 132 1.36 12.26 2.27
CA GLN A 132 1.24 12.20 0.82
C GLN A 132 0.67 13.50 0.29
N GLN A 133 1.22 13.96 -0.82
CA GLN A 133 0.71 15.07 -1.61
C GLN A 133 0.62 14.65 -3.05
N GLY A 134 -0.58 14.67 -3.59
CA GLY A 134 -0.85 14.36 -4.99
C GLY A 134 -1.41 15.55 -5.75
N TYR A 135 -1.24 15.50 -7.06
CA TYR A 135 -1.86 16.43 -8.00
C TYR A 135 -2.25 15.68 -9.27
N VAL A 136 -3.44 15.92 -9.75
CA VAL A 136 -3.93 15.40 -11.03
C VAL A 136 -4.48 16.57 -11.83
N ASN A 137 -3.97 16.76 -13.05
CA ASN A 137 -4.50 17.78 -13.97
C ASN A 137 -5.89 17.38 -14.49
N GLY A 138 -6.49 18.19 -15.34
CA GLY A 138 -7.80 17.92 -15.94
C GLY A 138 -8.98 18.10 -14.99
N GLY A 139 -8.85 18.98 -13.98
CA GLY A 139 -9.95 19.36 -13.10
C GLY A 139 -10.05 18.56 -11.80
N GLN A 140 -9.23 17.53 -11.59
CA GLN A 140 -9.23 16.78 -10.33
C GLN A 140 -8.48 17.49 -9.19
N GLY A 141 -7.46 18.31 -9.54
CA GLY A 141 -6.75 19.14 -8.58
C GLY A 141 -5.81 18.39 -7.65
N SER A 142 -5.58 18.94 -6.45
CA SER A 142 -4.66 18.40 -5.46
C SER A 142 -5.38 17.54 -4.43
N ASN A 143 -4.69 16.52 -3.95
CA ASN A 143 -5.08 15.74 -2.79
C ASN A 143 -3.91 15.66 -1.80
N SER A 144 -4.24 15.60 -0.53
CA SER A 144 -3.26 15.46 0.55
C SER A 144 -3.76 14.43 1.54
N SER A 145 -2.87 13.61 2.08
CA SER A 145 -3.20 12.73 3.19
C SER A 145 -2.04 12.66 4.19
N ALA A 146 -2.41 12.47 5.45
CA ALA A 146 -1.49 12.20 6.54
C ALA A 146 -2.05 11.07 7.38
N SER A 147 -1.23 10.13 7.77
CA SER A 147 -1.59 9.09 8.72
C SER A 147 -0.53 8.93 9.81
N LEU A 148 -0.98 8.49 10.97
CA LEU A 148 -0.18 8.13 12.11
C LEU A 148 -0.76 6.83 12.68
N ASP A 149 0.06 5.79 12.75
CA ASP A 149 -0.34 4.45 13.13
C ASP A 149 0.58 3.94 14.24
N TYR A 150 0.01 3.70 15.41
CA TYR A 150 0.72 3.15 16.56
C TYR A 150 0.37 1.69 16.78
N HIS A 151 1.39 0.84 16.90
CA HIS A 151 1.27 -0.60 17.16
C HIS A 151 2.07 -0.97 18.40
N GLY A 152 1.48 -0.78 19.58
CA GLY A 152 2.14 -1.04 20.85
C GLY A 152 1.64 -2.30 21.57
N GLY A 153 2.31 -2.63 22.66
CA GLY A 153 1.95 -3.79 23.50
C GLY A 153 0.56 -3.69 24.16
N TYR A 154 0.06 -2.47 24.34
CA TYR A 154 -1.25 -2.22 24.95
C TYR A 154 -2.39 -2.08 23.95
N GLY A 155 -2.10 -2.20 22.64
CA GLY A 155 -3.07 -2.07 21.58
C GLY A 155 -2.54 -1.28 20.40
N THR A 156 -3.46 -0.95 19.48
CA THR A 156 -3.17 -0.14 18.30
C THR A 156 -4.00 1.14 18.31
N ALA A 157 -3.46 2.21 17.77
CA ALA A 157 -4.18 3.45 17.53
C ALA A 157 -3.84 3.99 16.15
N GLN A 158 -4.83 4.53 15.46
CA GLN A 158 -4.66 5.12 14.14
C GLN A 158 -5.32 6.49 14.08
N LEU A 159 -4.67 7.40 13.38
CA LEU A 159 -5.19 8.73 13.06
C LEU A 159 -4.89 9.01 11.59
N GLY A 160 -5.91 9.36 10.83
CA GLY A 160 -5.79 9.67 9.41
C GLY A 160 -6.50 10.97 9.07
N TYR A 161 -5.87 11.80 8.27
CA TYR A 161 -6.47 12.98 7.67
C TYR A 161 -6.31 12.92 6.16
N ARG A 162 -7.38 13.16 5.44
CA ARG A 162 -7.40 13.24 3.98
C ARG A 162 -8.12 14.50 3.55
N ARG A 163 -7.58 15.15 2.55
CA ARG A 163 -8.19 16.31 1.90
C ARG A 163 -8.03 16.20 0.39
N ASP A 164 -9.10 16.43 -0.33
CA ASP A 164 -9.11 16.63 -1.78
C ASP A 164 -9.79 17.96 -2.14
N SER A 165 -10.01 18.21 -3.42
CA SER A 165 -10.64 19.46 -3.90
C SER A 165 -12.09 19.65 -3.47
N ALA A 166 -12.79 18.58 -3.08
CA ALA A 166 -14.22 18.57 -2.78
C ALA A 166 -14.53 18.24 -1.32
N SER A 167 -13.62 17.54 -0.62
CA SER A 167 -13.89 17.01 0.71
C SER A 167 -12.65 17.00 1.62
N HIS A 168 -12.91 16.88 2.91
CA HIS A 168 -11.90 16.54 3.91
C HIS A 168 -12.48 15.49 4.85
N GLN A 169 -11.63 14.58 5.28
CA GLN A 169 -12.01 13.48 6.15
C GLN A 169 -10.98 13.30 7.25
N LEU A 170 -11.46 13.18 8.48
CA LEU A 170 -10.67 12.75 9.62
C LEU A 170 -11.12 11.34 10.01
N THR A 171 -10.19 10.42 10.15
CA THR A 171 -10.42 9.04 10.59
C THR A 171 -9.57 8.78 11.81
N TRP A 172 -10.15 8.16 12.82
CA TRP A 172 -9.42 7.72 13.98
C TRP A 172 -9.97 6.40 14.48
N GLY A 173 -9.13 5.63 15.14
CA GLY A 173 -9.51 4.34 15.71
C GLY A 173 -8.50 3.91 16.75
N ALA A 174 -8.97 3.10 17.68
CA ALA A 174 -8.12 2.40 18.63
C ALA A 174 -8.68 1.01 18.85
N SER A 175 -7.81 0.03 19.00
CA SER A 175 -8.18 -1.33 19.34
C SER A 175 -7.18 -1.95 20.31
N GLY A 176 -7.68 -2.84 21.16
CA GLY A 176 -6.89 -3.53 22.16
C GLY A 176 -7.79 -4.40 23.02
N SER A 177 -7.25 -5.00 24.05
CA SER A 177 -7.97 -5.80 25.03
C SER A 177 -7.77 -5.28 26.45
N ILE A 178 -8.76 -5.49 27.27
CA ILE A 178 -8.74 -5.26 28.72
C ILE A 178 -9.04 -6.59 29.37
N VAL A 179 -8.05 -7.16 30.05
CA VAL A 179 -8.18 -8.47 30.69
C VAL A 179 -8.13 -8.31 32.19
N ALA A 180 -9.25 -8.68 32.86
CA ALA A 180 -9.34 -8.73 34.30
C ALA A 180 -8.92 -10.10 34.80
N HIS A 181 -8.06 -10.14 35.83
CA HIS A 181 -7.55 -11.36 36.44
C HIS A 181 -7.39 -11.16 37.95
N PRO A 182 -7.16 -12.21 38.79
CA PRO A 182 -7.12 -12.11 40.26
C PRO A 182 -6.13 -11.08 40.82
N HIS A 183 -5.17 -10.63 40.03
CA HIS A 183 -4.14 -9.65 40.43
C HIS A 183 -4.36 -8.24 39.86
N GLY A 184 -5.49 -7.99 39.18
CA GLY A 184 -5.87 -6.69 38.62
C GLY A 184 -6.31 -6.75 37.19
N VAL A 185 -6.04 -5.66 36.43
CA VAL A 185 -6.40 -5.51 35.05
C VAL A 185 -5.13 -5.28 34.21
N THR A 186 -4.98 -6.01 33.11
CA THR A 186 -3.88 -5.83 32.15
C THR A 186 -4.44 -5.45 30.79
N LEU A 187 -3.85 -4.44 30.17
CA LEU A 187 -4.13 -4.02 28.81
C LEU A 187 -3.26 -4.84 27.87
N GLY A 188 -3.81 -5.19 26.70
CA GLY A 188 -3.09 -5.95 25.67
C GLY A 188 -3.54 -5.61 24.26
N GLN A 189 -2.87 -6.20 23.30
CA GLN A 189 -3.32 -6.19 21.91
C GLN A 189 -4.67 -6.91 21.80
N THR A 190 -5.35 -6.76 20.67
CA THR A 190 -6.62 -7.45 20.42
C THR A 190 -6.42 -8.97 20.57
N VAL A 191 -7.13 -9.58 21.51
CA VAL A 191 -7.08 -11.03 21.76
C VAL A 191 -8.09 -11.76 20.88
N GLY A 192 -7.75 -12.97 20.47
CA GLY A 192 -8.65 -13.89 19.79
C GLY A 192 -9.51 -14.71 20.76
N GLU A 193 -10.05 -15.82 20.29
CA GLU A 193 -10.84 -16.77 21.09
C GLU A 193 -10.01 -17.42 22.22
N SER A 194 -8.69 -17.48 22.06
CA SER A 194 -7.75 -18.01 23.05
C SER A 194 -6.63 -17.00 23.28
N PHE A 195 -6.32 -16.75 24.53
CA PHE A 195 -5.21 -15.89 24.93
C PHE A 195 -4.56 -16.44 26.21
N ALA A 196 -3.34 -16.01 26.48
CA ALA A 196 -2.62 -16.36 27.69
C ALA A 196 -2.22 -15.10 28.46
N ILE A 197 -2.26 -15.19 29.77
CA ILE A 197 -1.72 -14.14 30.64
C ILE A 197 -0.33 -14.58 31.11
N VAL A 198 0.69 -13.81 30.75
CA VAL A 198 2.05 -14.00 31.24
C VAL A 198 2.19 -13.27 32.59
N ARG A 199 2.76 -13.95 33.57
CA ARG A 199 3.06 -13.38 34.89
C ARG A 199 4.54 -13.52 35.22
N ALA A 200 5.25 -12.40 35.30
CA ALA A 200 6.66 -12.30 35.64
C ALA A 200 6.84 -11.20 36.73
N PRO A 201 6.53 -11.44 37.98
CA PRO A 201 6.57 -10.43 39.04
C PRO A 201 7.97 -9.81 39.15
N GLY A 202 8.05 -8.48 39.17
CA GLY A 202 9.30 -7.73 39.26
C GLY A 202 10.04 -7.56 37.91
N ALA A 203 9.51 -8.11 36.83
CA ALA A 203 10.04 -7.98 35.45
C ALA A 203 9.16 -7.02 34.65
N ALA A 204 9.32 -5.72 34.85
CA ALA A 204 8.64 -4.69 34.06
C ALA A 204 9.35 -4.49 32.71
N ASP A 205 8.55 -4.19 31.65
CA ASP A 205 9.04 -3.89 30.29
C ASP A 205 9.90 -4.99 29.66
N VAL A 206 9.63 -6.26 30.03
CA VAL A 206 10.32 -7.42 29.44
C VAL A 206 9.56 -7.89 28.20
N ALA A 207 10.26 -8.00 27.08
CA ALA A 207 9.69 -8.48 25.83
C ALA A 207 9.28 -9.96 25.91
N ILE A 208 8.11 -10.28 25.40
CA ILE A 208 7.62 -11.66 25.28
C ILE A 208 8.09 -12.25 23.95
N GLN A 209 8.82 -13.36 24.02
CA GLN A 209 9.54 -13.93 22.87
C GLN A 209 8.64 -14.34 21.69
N ASN A 210 7.37 -14.70 21.94
CA ASN A 210 6.42 -15.11 20.92
C ASN A 210 5.33 -14.06 20.62
N GLY A 211 5.45 -12.88 21.20
CA GLY A 211 4.52 -11.76 20.98
C GLY A 211 5.19 -10.62 20.22
N SER A 212 4.63 -10.23 19.08
CA SER A 212 5.12 -9.05 18.36
C SER A 212 4.82 -7.78 19.17
N ASN A 213 5.88 -7.10 19.67
CA ASN A 213 5.78 -5.88 20.47
C ASN A 213 5.00 -6.04 21.80
N VAL A 214 4.88 -7.25 22.33
CA VAL A 214 4.27 -7.50 23.64
C VAL A 214 5.32 -7.43 24.72
N HIS A 215 5.12 -6.54 25.69
CA HIS A 215 5.98 -6.34 26.84
C HIS A 215 5.17 -6.46 28.14
N THR A 216 5.80 -6.88 29.20
CA THR A 216 5.17 -6.89 30.52
C THR A 216 4.91 -5.46 30.99
N ASP A 217 3.76 -5.26 31.64
CA ASP A 217 3.42 -4.00 32.29
C ASP A 217 4.33 -3.73 33.52
N TRP A 218 4.15 -2.59 34.16
CA TRP A 218 4.92 -2.19 35.33
C TRP A 218 4.77 -3.18 36.54
N ARG A 219 3.77 -4.08 36.52
CA ARG A 219 3.55 -5.13 37.49
C ARG A 219 4.13 -6.48 37.06
N GLY A 220 4.63 -6.60 35.86
CA GLY A 220 5.13 -7.82 35.26
C GLY A 220 4.05 -8.70 34.60
N TYR A 221 2.95 -8.12 34.12
CA TYR A 221 1.90 -8.86 33.42
C TYR A 221 1.87 -8.46 31.93
N ALA A 222 1.53 -9.43 31.07
CA ALA A 222 1.26 -9.23 29.64
C ALA A 222 0.13 -10.17 29.19
N VAL A 223 -0.57 -9.77 28.11
CA VAL A 223 -1.65 -10.54 27.47
C VAL A 223 -1.29 -10.78 26.03
#